data_4e3b942940cc8bd553389186e3e50464
#
_entry.id   4e3b942940cc8bd553389186e3e50464
#
_cell.length_a   1.000
_cell.length_b   1.000
_cell.length_c   1.000
_cell.angle_alpha   90.00
_cell.angle_beta   90.00
_cell.angle_gamma   90.00
#
_symmetry.space_group_name_H-M   'P 1'
#
loop_
_entity.id
_entity.type
_entity.pdbx_description
1 polymer ?
#
loop_
_entity_poly.entity_id
_entity_poly.type
_entity_poly.pdbx_seq_one_letter_code
_entity_poly.pdbx_strand_id
1 'polypeptide(L)'
;TNFVNLLESRSDPRRLTYFNAAGTDLSAGRLAPDFPQPFVTHDENTLIWAEAAYRTDDEVTALAKLNEERANHGLGAEAVAGTALLREILTEEYIVDFQLGEEAFNLYNRTCFPNLEPTGVAGGPIPGRFYYDASERQTDTNIPEPGTAPNTLKNADNPANATSDGTGLACLGQ
;
A
#
# COMPACT_ATOMS: atom_id res chain seq x y z
N THR A 1 9.64 -7.44 -10.62
CA THR A 1 8.31 -6.93 -10.26
C THR A 1 8.38 -5.42 -10.02
N ASN A 2 7.27 -4.71 -10.14
CA ASN A 2 7.23 -3.26 -9.90
C ASN A 2 7.73 -2.90 -8.50
N PHE A 3 7.44 -3.71 -7.49
CA PHE A 3 7.88 -3.48 -6.12
C PHE A 3 9.41 -3.63 -5.96
N VAL A 4 10.02 -4.65 -6.57
CA VAL A 4 11.48 -4.80 -6.56
C VAL A 4 12.16 -3.61 -7.25
N ASN A 5 11.63 -3.20 -8.41
CA ASN A 5 12.15 -2.03 -9.13
C ASN A 5 12.04 -0.74 -8.31
N LEU A 6 10.95 -0.59 -7.53
CA LEU A 6 10.80 0.54 -6.60
C LEU A 6 11.94 0.57 -5.59
N LEU A 7 12.20 -0.54 -4.91
CA LEU A 7 13.28 -0.64 -3.92
C LEU A 7 14.67 -0.42 -4.55
N GLU A 8 14.92 -0.96 -5.74
CA GLU A 8 16.17 -0.80 -6.47
C GLU A 8 16.41 0.66 -6.90
N SER A 9 15.37 1.33 -7.42
CA SER A 9 15.48 2.74 -7.82
C SER A 9 15.79 3.68 -6.66
N ARG A 10 15.38 3.29 -5.45
CA ARG A 10 15.63 4.03 -4.21
C ARG A 10 16.93 3.62 -3.52
N SER A 11 17.65 2.62 -4.04
CA SER A 11 18.79 1.99 -3.37
C SER A 11 18.45 1.52 -1.96
N ASP A 12 17.24 1.02 -1.77
CA ASP A 12 16.65 0.69 -0.48
C ASP A 12 17.25 -0.61 0.08
N PRO A 13 17.87 -0.59 1.27
CA PRO A 13 18.46 -1.79 1.87
C PRO A 13 17.44 -2.90 2.14
N ARG A 14 16.16 -2.58 2.35
CA ARG A 14 15.07 -3.55 2.56
C ARG A 14 14.91 -4.51 1.37
N ARG A 15 15.40 -4.12 0.19
CA ARG A 15 15.39 -4.97 -1.00
C ARG A 15 16.00 -6.35 -0.73
N LEU A 16 17.15 -6.41 -0.04
CA LEU A 16 17.82 -7.68 0.29
C LEU A 16 17.24 -8.36 1.53
N THR A 17 16.53 -7.62 2.37
CA THR A 17 15.78 -8.18 3.49
C THR A 17 14.52 -8.90 3.02
N TYR A 18 13.84 -8.33 2.03
CA TYR A 18 12.57 -8.87 1.52
C TYR A 18 12.76 -9.93 0.46
N PHE A 19 13.75 -9.77 -0.41
CA PHE A 19 13.95 -10.63 -1.58
C PHE A 19 15.34 -11.26 -1.62
N ASN A 20 15.46 -12.33 -2.38
CA ASN A 20 16.74 -12.91 -2.74
C ASN A 20 17.58 -11.96 -3.60
N ALA A 21 18.85 -12.27 -3.82
CA ALA A 21 19.74 -11.41 -4.60
C ALA A 21 19.26 -11.17 -6.03
N ALA A 22 18.58 -12.12 -6.64
CA ALA A 22 18.02 -11.99 -7.98
C ALA A 22 16.71 -11.17 -8.04
N GLY A 23 16.05 -10.92 -6.90
CA GLY A 23 14.75 -10.23 -6.85
C GLY A 23 13.57 -11.05 -7.39
N THR A 24 13.73 -12.35 -7.54
CA THR A 24 12.72 -13.25 -8.10
C THR A 24 11.83 -13.87 -7.05
N ASP A 25 12.38 -14.08 -5.85
CA ASP A 25 11.71 -14.76 -4.74
C ASP A 25 11.94 -14.02 -3.43
N LEU A 26 11.17 -14.35 -2.42
CA LEU A 26 11.40 -13.86 -1.06
C LEU A 26 12.78 -14.31 -0.56
N SER A 27 13.35 -13.55 0.36
CA SER A 27 14.60 -13.94 1.03
C SER A 27 14.40 -15.21 1.87
N ALA A 28 15.48 -15.96 2.10
CA ALA A 28 15.42 -17.18 2.89
C ALA A 28 14.84 -16.97 4.30
N GLY A 29 15.12 -15.81 4.90
CA GLY A 29 14.55 -15.45 6.20
C GLY A 29 13.03 -15.26 6.16
N ARG A 30 12.51 -14.71 5.06
CA ARG A 30 11.07 -14.50 4.84
C ARG A 30 10.32 -15.78 4.47
N LEU A 31 11.03 -16.79 3.96
CA LEU A 31 10.49 -18.11 3.65
C LEU A 31 10.63 -19.11 4.80
N ALA A 32 11.29 -18.73 5.89
CA ALA A 32 11.48 -19.61 7.03
C ALA A 32 10.12 -20.02 7.64
N PRO A 33 9.91 -21.30 7.97
CA PRO A 33 8.64 -21.77 8.53
C PRO A 33 8.26 -21.12 9.86
N ASP A 34 9.25 -20.62 10.58
CA ASP A 34 9.14 -19.93 11.86
C ASP A 34 9.30 -18.41 11.74
N PHE A 35 9.18 -17.85 10.53
CA PHE A 35 9.20 -16.41 10.34
C PHE A 35 8.10 -15.75 11.17
N PRO A 36 8.45 -14.86 12.10
CA PRO A 36 7.47 -14.17 12.93
C PRO A 36 6.72 -13.15 12.05
N GLN A 37 5.52 -13.54 11.63
CA GLN A 37 4.67 -12.63 10.85
C GLN A 37 4.28 -11.42 11.73
N PRO A 38 4.70 -10.20 11.39
CA PRO A 38 4.30 -9.01 12.15
C PRO A 38 2.81 -8.76 11.98
N PHE A 39 2.17 -8.25 13.02
CA PHE A 39 0.76 -7.89 13.02
C PHE A 39 0.58 -6.37 13.06
N VAL A 40 1.32 -5.70 13.92
CA VAL A 40 1.44 -4.24 14.00
C VAL A 40 2.92 -3.93 14.19
N THR A 41 3.43 -2.99 13.40
CA THR A 41 4.84 -2.61 13.47
C THR A 41 5.03 -1.20 13.99
N HIS A 42 6.21 -0.93 14.52
CA HIS A 42 6.62 0.43 14.89
C HIS A 42 6.69 1.33 13.64
N ASP A 43 7.17 0.77 12.54
CA ASP A 43 7.38 1.45 11.28
C ASP A 43 6.04 1.94 10.70
N GLU A 44 5.06 1.06 10.63
CA GLU A 44 3.69 1.38 10.25
C GLU A 44 3.11 2.50 11.15
N ASN A 45 3.21 2.36 12.47
CA ASN A 45 2.71 3.37 13.40
C ASN A 45 3.39 4.75 13.21
N THR A 46 4.68 4.76 12.93
CA THR A 46 5.45 5.99 12.69
C THR A 46 4.97 6.69 11.42
N LEU A 47 4.69 5.92 10.36
CA LEU A 47 4.20 6.45 9.09
C LEU A 47 2.74 6.89 9.15
N ILE A 48 1.88 6.16 9.86
CA ILE A 48 0.51 6.62 10.17
C ILE A 48 0.55 7.97 10.89
N TRP A 49 1.48 8.14 11.83
CA TRP A 49 1.67 9.45 12.47
C TRP A 49 2.14 10.52 11.48
N ALA A 50 3.08 10.20 10.59
CA ALA A 50 3.55 11.12 9.56
C ALA A 50 2.39 11.58 8.66
N GLU A 51 1.57 10.63 8.18
CA GLU A 51 0.41 10.96 7.35
C GLU A 51 -0.64 11.79 8.12
N ALA A 52 -0.96 11.42 9.36
CA ALA A 52 -1.90 12.17 10.19
C ALA A 52 -1.45 13.62 10.43
N ALA A 53 -0.15 13.82 10.70
CA ALA A 53 0.44 15.15 10.84
C ALA A 53 0.31 15.95 9.54
N TYR A 54 0.64 15.35 8.40
CA TYR A 54 0.47 16.00 7.09
C TYR A 54 -0.98 16.43 6.85
N ARG A 55 -1.96 15.55 7.14
CA ARG A 55 -3.38 15.83 6.93
C ARG A 55 -3.96 16.87 7.88
N THR A 56 -3.25 17.20 8.95
CA THR A 56 -3.59 18.26 9.89
C THR A 56 -2.72 19.52 9.71
N ASP A 57 -2.12 19.67 8.52
CA ASP A 57 -1.27 20.81 8.13
C ASP A 57 0.00 20.98 8.97
N ASP A 58 0.46 19.92 9.65
CA ASP A 58 1.73 19.90 10.38
C ASP A 58 2.83 19.18 9.56
N GLU A 59 3.25 19.80 8.46
CA GLU A 59 4.28 19.25 7.60
C GLU A 59 5.65 19.10 8.28
N VAL A 60 5.91 19.87 9.33
CA VAL A 60 7.17 19.77 10.08
C VAL A 60 7.25 18.44 10.82
N THR A 61 6.20 18.09 11.56
CA THR A 61 6.12 16.79 12.23
C THR A 61 6.05 15.65 11.22
N ALA A 62 5.29 15.81 10.13
CA ALA A 62 5.18 14.82 9.07
C ALA A 62 6.53 14.46 8.47
N LEU A 63 7.33 15.47 8.08
CA LEU A 63 8.67 15.26 7.54
C LEU A 63 9.63 14.66 8.58
N ALA A 64 9.54 15.10 9.83
CA ALA A 64 10.36 14.54 10.90
C ALA A 64 10.11 13.04 11.11
N LYS A 65 8.84 12.63 11.09
CA LYS A 65 8.45 11.22 11.24
C LYS A 65 8.82 10.37 10.02
N LEU A 66 8.65 10.89 8.82
CA LEU A 66 9.15 10.25 7.60
C LEU A 66 10.67 10.00 7.69
N ASN A 67 11.43 10.99 8.09
CA ASN A 67 12.88 10.89 8.20
C ASN A 67 13.34 9.99 9.36
N GLU A 68 12.59 9.93 10.44
CA GLU A 68 12.80 8.96 11.52
C GLU A 68 12.71 7.53 10.99
N GLU A 69 11.65 7.23 10.24
CA GLU A 69 11.44 5.91 9.63
C GLU A 69 12.54 5.57 8.62
N ARG A 70 12.87 6.49 7.73
CA ARG A 70 13.94 6.30 6.74
C ARG A 70 15.29 6.03 7.39
N ALA A 71 15.59 6.73 8.47
CA ALA A 71 16.84 6.52 9.23
C ALA A 71 16.91 5.13 9.87
N ASN A 72 15.79 4.59 10.35
CA ASN A 72 15.71 3.22 10.90
C ASN A 72 16.13 2.17 9.87
N HIS A 73 15.90 2.44 8.59
CA HIS A 73 16.27 1.57 7.47
C HIS A 73 17.58 1.97 6.77
N GLY A 74 18.33 2.92 7.33
CA GLY A 74 19.61 3.35 6.76
C GLY A 74 19.48 4.18 5.49
N LEU A 75 18.32 4.77 5.25
CA LEU A 75 18.07 5.68 4.14
C LEU A 75 18.41 7.11 4.52
N GLY A 76 18.81 7.90 3.53
CA GLY A 76 19.05 9.34 3.72
C GLY A 76 17.74 10.10 4.00
N ALA A 77 17.86 11.22 4.70
CA ALA A 77 16.74 12.11 4.95
C ALA A 77 16.25 12.77 3.65
N GLU A 78 14.93 12.94 3.56
CA GLU A 78 14.28 13.74 2.53
C GLU A 78 14.13 15.19 2.97
N ALA A 79 14.04 16.09 1.97
CA ALA A 79 13.77 17.51 2.17
C ALA A 79 12.66 17.96 1.21
N VAL A 80 11.50 17.34 1.36
CA VAL A 80 10.33 17.51 0.51
C VAL A 80 9.17 18.15 1.29
N ALA A 81 8.24 18.78 0.58
CA ALA A 81 7.09 19.46 1.15
C ALA A 81 5.85 19.28 0.27
N GLY A 82 4.68 19.62 0.80
CA GLY A 82 3.42 19.54 0.08
C GLY A 82 3.11 18.13 -0.43
N THR A 83 2.56 18.02 -1.63
CA THR A 83 2.18 16.72 -2.22
C THR A 83 3.36 15.77 -2.40
N ALA A 84 4.59 16.28 -2.56
CA ALA A 84 5.78 15.44 -2.64
C ALA A 84 6.07 14.77 -1.28
N LEU A 85 5.87 15.47 -0.17
CA LEU A 85 5.99 14.89 1.17
C LEU A 85 4.97 13.78 1.38
N LEU A 86 3.71 14.02 1.03
CA LEU A 86 2.67 12.98 1.13
C LEU A 86 3.01 11.75 0.29
N ARG A 87 3.49 11.95 -0.94
CA ARG A 87 3.92 10.82 -1.79
C ARG A 87 5.03 10.00 -1.17
N GLU A 88 6.02 10.63 -0.57
CA GLU A 88 7.10 9.92 0.11
C GLU A 88 6.60 9.15 1.33
N ILE A 89 5.71 9.74 2.15
CA ILE A 89 5.08 9.05 3.27
C ILE A 89 4.34 7.81 2.79
N LEU A 90 3.45 7.94 1.80
CA LEU A 90 2.68 6.81 1.26
C LEU A 90 3.56 5.77 0.56
N THR A 91 4.70 6.19 -0.01
CA THR A 91 5.68 5.26 -0.58
C THR A 91 6.33 4.41 0.50
N GLU A 92 6.74 5.03 1.61
CA GLU A 92 7.30 4.31 2.75
C GLU A 92 6.25 3.39 3.40
N GLU A 93 4.99 3.84 3.58
CA GLU A 93 3.88 2.98 4.04
C GLU A 93 3.75 1.74 3.15
N TYR A 94 3.65 1.93 1.84
CA TYR A 94 3.55 0.82 0.90
C TYR A 94 4.72 -0.17 1.00
N ILE A 95 5.92 0.31 1.31
CA ILE A 95 7.11 -0.53 1.46
C ILE A 95 7.07 -1.30 2.79
N VAL A 96 6.70 -0.66 3.90
CA VAL A 96 6.63 -1.33 5.21
C VAL A 96 5.47 -2.30 5.30
N ASP A 97 4.39 -2.05 4.58
CA ASP A 97 3.20 -2.93 4.51
C ASP A 97 3.47 -4.23 3.73
N PHE A 98 4.68 -4.40 3.20
CA PHE A 98 5.03 -5.61 2.48
C PHE A 98 4.90 -6.84 3.38
N GLN A 99 3.98 -7.72 3.02
CA GLN A 99 3.59 -8.92 3.76
C GLN A 99 2.83 -8.66 5.09
N LEU A 100 2.25 -7.48 5.28
CA LEU A 100 1.38 -7.19 6.42
C LEU A 100 -0.11 -7.49 6.14
N GLY A 101 -0.38 -8.52 5.33
CA GLY A 101 -1.75 -8.95 5.07
C GLY A 101 -2.52 -7.96 4.18
N GLU A 102 -3.56 -7.33 4.73
CA GLU A 102 -4.46 -6.46 3.99
C GLU A 102 -4.03 -4.97 3.96
N GLU A 103 -2.97 -4.59 4.67
CA GLU A 103 -2.62 -3.18 4.87
C GLU A 103 -2.27 -2.47 3.56
N ALA A 104 -1.46 -3.07 2.70
CA ALA A 104 -1.17 -2.51 1.38
C ALA A 104 -2.43 -2.37 0.49
N PHE A 105 -3.39 -3.28 0.63
CA PHE A 105 -4.69 -3.17 -0.05
C PHE A 105 -5.54 -2.04 0.53
N ASN A 106 -5.57 -1.90 1.85
CA ASN A 106 -6.26 -0.81 2.54
C ASN A 106 -5.65 0.54 2.19
N LEU A 107 -4.32 0.65 2.17
CA LEU A 107 -3.61 1.84 1.74
C LEU A 107 -4.02 2.25 0.32
N TYR A 108 -3.97 1.31 -0.63
CA TYR A 108 -4.39 1.57 -2.00
C TYR A 108 -5.85 2.00 -2.09
N ASN A 109 -6.75 1.30 -1.43
CA ASN A 109 -8.18 1.62 -1.45
C ASN A 109 -8.48 3.00 -0.82
N ARG A 110 -7.68 3.44 0.15
CA ARG A 110 -7.84 4.72 0.83
C ARG A 110 -7.22 5.88 0.05
N THR A 111 -6.11 5.64 -0.65
CA THR A 111 -5.27 6.71 -1.20
C THR A 111 -5.08 6.67 -2.71
N CYS A 112 -5.45 5.59 -3.37
CA CYS A 112 -5.10 5.26 -4.77
C CYS A 112 -3.58 5.16 -5.01
N PHE A 113 -2.79 5.06 -3.96
CA PHE A 113 -1.33 5.05 -4.06
C PHE A 113 -0.75 3.71 -3.56
N PRO A 114 0.32 3.20 -4.18
CA PRO A 114 0.92 3.68 -5.42
C PRO A 114 0.04 3.40 -6.64
N ASN A 115 0.33 4.05 -7.77
CA ASN A 115 -0.38 3.74 -9.01
C ASN A 115 0.01 2.34 -9.50
N LEU A 116 -0.83 1.36 -9.17
CA LEU A 116 -0.61 -0.04 -9.50
C LEU A 116 -1.31 -0.38 -10.81
N GLU A 117 -0.52 -0.82 -11.79
CA GLU A 117 -1.07 -1.37 -13.03
C GLU A 117 -1.48 -2.84 -12.80
N PRO A 118 -2.73 -3.21 -13.08
CA PRO A 118 -3.17 -4.58 -12.96
C PRO A 118 -2.39 -5.47 -13.92
N THR A 119 -1.60 -6.39 -13.40
CA THR A 119 -0.81 -7.35 -14.19
C THR A 119 -1.40 -8.75 -14.21
N GLY A 120 -2.60 -8.91 -13.68
CA GLY A 120 -3.27 -10.20 -13.57
C GLY A 120 -3.76 -10.76 -14.91
N VAL A 121 -3.94 -12.06 -14.95
CA VAL A 121 -4.44 -12.81 -16.12
C VAL A 121 -5.82 -12.29 -16.60
N ALA A 122 -6.55 -11.61 -15.76
CA ALA A 122 -7.88 -11.08 -16.06
C ALA A 122 -7.88 -9.64 -16.59
N GLY A 123 -6.75 -8.91 -16.54
CA GLY A 123 -6.66 -7.53 -17.05
C GLY A 123 -7.71 -6.55 -16.50
N GLY A 124 -8.30 -6.88 -15.38
CA GLY A 124 -9.34 -6.08 -14.75
C GLY A 124 -8.78 -5.02 -13.78
N PRO A 125 -9.59 -4.05 -13.39
CA PRO A 125 -9.19 -3.04 -12.40
C PRO A 125 -8.88 -3.69 -11.05
N ILE A 126 -8.03 -3.04 -10.26
CA ILE A 126 -7.79 -3.45 -8.88
C ILE A 126 -9.12 -3.36 -8.11
N PRO A 127 -9.54 -4.43 -7.42
CA PRO A 127 -10.83 -4.43 -6.74
C PRO A 127 -10.80 -3.50 -5.52
N GLY A 128 -11.86 -2.70 -5.34
CA GLY A 128 -12.04 -1.88 -4.14
C GLY A 128 -12.54 -2.67 -2.93
N ARG A 129 -12.93 -3.92 -3.12
CA ARG A 129 -13.34 -4.85 -2.06
C ARG A 129 -13.25 -6.29 -2.54
N PHE A 130 -13.28 -7.23 -1.61
CA PHE A 130 -13.40 -8.64 -1.94
C PHE A 130 -14.83 -9.00 -2.34
N TYR A 131 -14.96 -9.99 -3.21
CA TYR A 131 -16.24 -10.62 -3.48
C TYR A 131 -16.70 -11.48 -2.30
N TYR A 132 -18.00 -11.55 -2.14
CA TYR A 132 -18.58 -12.61 -1.30
C TYR A 132 -18.29 -13.98 -1.90
N ASP A 133 -18.00 -14.94 -1.03
CA ASP A 133 -17.79 -16.32 -1.45
C ASP A 133 -19.04 -16.91 -2.13
N ALA A 134 -18.83 -17.86 -3.03
CA ALA A 134 -19.92 -18.51 -3.74
C ALA A 134 -20.87 -19.27 -2.80
N SER A 135 -20.34 -19.86 -1.73
CA SER A 135 -21.14 -20.59 -0.75
C SER A 135 -22.03 -19.66 0.07
N GLU A 136 -21.50 -18.48 0.43
CA GLU A 136 -22.28 -17.48 1.14
C GLU A 136 -23.44 -16.95 0.28
N ARG A 137 -23.18 -16.67 -1.00
CA ARG A 137 -24.22 -16.25 -1.94
C ARG A 137 -25.31 -17.30 -2.18
N GLN A 138 -24.96 -18.59 -2.07
CA GLN A 138 -25.95 -19.67 -2.19
C GLN A 138 -26.84 -19.79 -0.96
N THR A 139 -26.36 -19.36 0.20
CA THR A 139 -27.09 -19.45 1.47
C THR A 139 -27.82 -18.17 1.84
N ASP A 140 -27.30 -17.01 1.40
CA ASP A 140 -27.92 -15.71 1.63
C ASP A 140 -28.35 -15.07 0.30
N THR A 141 -29.66 -15.13 0.04
CA THR A 141 -30.27 -14.56 -1.16
C THR A 141 -30.28 -13.03 -1.21
N ASN A 142 -29.89 -12.34 -0.12
CA ASN A 142 -29.75 -10.89 -0.13
C ASN A 142 -28.41 -10.46 -0.72
N ILE A 143 -27.47 -11.38 -0.93
CA ILE A 143 -26.20 -11.07 -1.59
C ILE A 143 -26.41 -11.16 -3.11
N PRO A 144 -26.31 -10.03 -3.82
CA PRO A 144 -26.54 -10.01 -5.27
C PRO A 144 -25.43 -10.71 -6.04
N GLU A 145 -25.72 -11.08 -7.27
CA GLU A 145 -24.73 -11.68 -8.18
C GLU A 145 -23.53 -10.75 -8.45
N PRO A 146 -22.31 -11.33 -8.67
CA PRO A 146 -21.14 -10.55 -9.03
C PRO A 146 -21.39 -9.67 -10.26
N GLY A 147 -20.86 -8.46 -10.22
CA GLY A 147 -21.00 -7.50 -11.31
C GLY A 147 -22.26 -6.65 -11.27
N THR A 148 -23.22 -6.98 -10.38
CA THR A 148 -24.40 -6.13 -10.14
C THR A 148 -24.15 -5.23 -8.93
N ALA A 149 -24.75 -4.03 -8.92
CA ALA A 149 -24.72 -3.18 -7.73
C ALA A 149 -25.60 -3.82 -6.62
N PRO A 150 -25.16 -3.90 -5.36
CA PRO A 150 -23.90 -3.43 -4.80
C PRO A 150 -22.76 -4.47 -4.82
N ASN A 151 -22.88 -5.60 -5.50
CA ASN A 151 -21.83 -6.61 -5.57
C ASN A 151 -20.85 -6.36 -6.74
N THR A 152 -20.45 -5.13 -6.93
CA THR A 152 -19.36 -4.77 -7.84
C THR A 152 -18.03 -4.78 -7.09
N LEU A 153 -16.92 -4.90 -7.82
CA LEU A 153 -15.58 -4.73 -7.23
C LEU A 153 -15.27 -3.27 -6.88
N LYS A 154 -16.18 -2.35 -7.17
CA LYS A 154 -16.08 -0.96 -6.76
C LYS A 154 -16.62 -0.79 -5.35
N ASN A 155 -15.92 -0.02 -4.56
CA ASN A 155 -16.43 0.53 -3.33
C ASN A 155 -16.98 1.93 -3.61
N ALA A 156 -18.29 2.13 -3.52
CA ALA A 156 -18.93 3.39 -3.88
C ALA A 156 -18.43 4.59 -3.06
N ASP A 157 -17.96 4.33 -1.84
CA ASP A 157 -17.48 5.35 -0.92
C ASP A 157 -15.96 5.56 -1.02
N ASN A 158 -15.29 4.81 -1.90
CA ASN A 158 -13.84 4.87 -2.03
C ASN A 158 -13.44 5.61 -3.32
N PRO A 159 -12.81 6.78 -3.22
CA PRO A 159 -12.32 7.51 -4.37
C PRO A 159 -11.27 6.73 -5.19
N ALA A 160 -10.60 5.73 -4.63
CA ALA A 160 -9.69 4.85 -5.36
C ALA A 160 -10.34 4.10 -6.52
N ASN A 161 -11.65 3.93 -6.49
CA ASN A 161 -12.41 3.34 -7.60
C ASN A 161 -12.83 4.37 -8.66
N ALA A 162 -12.64 5.64 -8.42
CA ALA A 162 -12.62 6.65 -9.45
C ALA A 162 -11.36 6.47 -10.32
N THR A 163 -11.29 7.04 -11.45
CA THR A 163 -10.13 6.92 -12.34
C THR A 163 -8.85 7.42 -11.66
N SER A 164 -7.86 6.55 -11.47
CA SER A 164 -6.50 6.98 -11.19
C SER A 164 -5.99 7.78 -12.39
N ASP A 165 -5.53 8.99 -12.19
CA ASP A 165 -4.90 9.79 -13.23
C ASP A 165 -3.41 9.40 -13.44
N GLY A 166 -2.97 8.31 -12.84
CA GLY A 166 -1.58 7.84 -12.88
C GLY A 166 -0.65 8.52 -11.89
N THR A 167 -1.10 9.56 -11.17
CA THR A 167 -0.26 10.23 -10.14
C THR A 167 -0.31 9.51 -8.81
N GLY A 168 -1.30 8.64 -8.61
CA GLY A 168 -1.57 7.98 -7.34
C GLY A 168 -2.10 8.91 -6.26
N LEU A 169 -2.34 10.17 -6.58
CA LEU A 169 -2.82 11.19 -5.65
C LEU A 169 -4.16 11.81 -6.07
N ALA A 170 -4.66 11.48 -7.26
CA ALA A 170 -5.92 12.03 -7.80
C ALA A 170 -7.10 11.80 -6.86
N CYS A 171 -7.08 10.70 -6.12
CA CYS A 171 -8.14 10.34 -5.19
C CYS A 171 -8.04 11.06 -3.84
N LEU A 172 -6.96 11.76 -3.55
CA LEU A 172 -6.75 12.41 -2.25
C LEU A 172 -7.35 13.82 -2.18
N GLY A 173 -7.76 14.36 -3.29
CA GLY A 173 -8.28 15.73 -3.40
C GLY A 173 -9.75 15.85 -3.79
N GLN A 174 -10.50 14.75 -3.80
CA GLN A 174 -11.92 14.75 -4.20
C GLN A 174 -12.86 14.52 -3.04
#